data_2c2ee25cbabc66116c34e644a068636a
#
_entry.id   2c2ee25cbabc66116c34e644a068636a
#
_cell.length_a   1.000
_cell.length_b   1.000
_cell.length_c   1.000
_cell.angle_alpha   90.00
_cell.angle_beta   90.00
_cell.angle_gamma   90.00
#
_symmetry.space_group_name_H-M   'P 1'
#
loop_
_entity.id
_entity.type
_entity.pdbx_description
1 polymer ?
#
loop_
_entity_poly.entity_id
_entity_poly.type
_entity_poly.pdbx_seq_one_letter_code
_entity_poly.pdbx_strand_id
1 'polypeptide(L)'
;MSDYVKMWEELGMDLENHDLLCQVLPTAVGDVFLSQENRPKAMDFWDLVISEVHGIRPAELIKAQKEEGRKVFGTFCVYVPDEVIVAANGIVTGLCGGSQFWVPGGEAVLPKSTCPLIKASVGARLGRTCPFFRIADMYVGETTCDGKKKAYEILGEDVPMYIMDVPQMKREKDILKWKEEIAEFAKKVEEFTGNTITVEKLAESIRIHNEKRKAMQRVYDCRKSECLPISGRDVLLMTQISFFDDPVRCAQMCNRLADELEQRIKDGVSVVPKGTKRILITGTPLAVPNWKLHNIIETSGAAVVCEEMCTGTRYFENLVDESGTTLDEQFMALSQRYMKTNCACFTPNTGPSTTSCVWSRSTRSTVSSTAT
;
A
#
# COMPACT_ATOMS: atom_id res chain seq x y z
N MET A 1 -6.98 -7.51 -22.52
CA MET A 1 -5.50 -7.72 -22.50
C MET A 1 -4.84 -7.36 -23.84
N SER A 2 -5.48 -7.58 -25.01
CA SER A 2 -4.88 -7.22 -26.31
C SER A 2 -4.48 -5.73 -26.47
N ASP A 3 -5.17 -4.83 -25.78
CA ASP A 3 -5.01 -3.38 -25.97
C ASP A 3 -3.73 -2.83 -25.30
N TYR A 4 -3.08 -3.59 -24.39
CA TYR A 4 -1.90 -3.15 -23.65
C TYR A 4 -0.57 -3.80 -24.10
N VAL A 5 -0.60 -4.76 -25.02
CA VAL A 5 0.59 -5.51 -25.48
C VAL A 5 1.68 -4.55 -25.99
N LYS A 6 1.31 -3.59 -26.85
CA LYS A 6 2.24 -2.59 -27.37
C LYS A 6 2.88 -1.76 -26.24
N MET A 7 2.13 -1.39 -25.22
CA MET A 7 2.64 -0.68 -24.04
C MET A 7 3.68 -1.52 -23.31
N TRP A 8 3.42 -2.80 -23.10
CA TRP A 8 4.34 -3.71 -22.42
C TRP A 8 5.61 -3.95 -23.24
N GLU A 9 5.49 -4.04 -24.57
CA GLU A 9 6.66 -4.10 -25.50
C GLU A 9 7.52 -2.83 -25.37
N GLU A 10 6.91 -1.64 -25.41
CA GLU A 10 7.61 -0.37 -25.26
C GLU A 10 8.32 -0.25 -23.89
N LEU A 11 7.78 -0.84 -22.85
CA LEU A 11 8.39 -0.94 -21.51
C LEU A 11 9.52 -1.97 -21.46
N GLY A 12 9.75 -2.77 -22.52
CA GLY A 12 10.76 -3.84 -22.54
C GLY A 12 10.46 -4.96 -21.58
N MET A 13 9.17 -5.30 -21.40
CA MET A 13 8.75 -6.40 -20.54
C MET A 13 9.05 -7.75 -21.19
N ASP A 14 9.23 -8.75 -20.35
CA ASP A 14 9.27 -10.17 -20.77
C ASP A 14 7.82 -10.64 -20.94
N LEU A 15 7.31 -10.59 -22.17
CA LEU A 15 5.91 -10.85 -22.46
C LEU A 15 5.54 -12.33 -22.23
N GLU A 16 6.43 -13.28 -22.50
CA GLU A 16 6.15 -14.70 -22.30
C GLU A 16 5.86 -15.00 -20.82
N ASN A 17 6.76 -14.56 -19.94
CA ASN A 17 6.58 -14.74 -18.50
C ASN A 17 5.48 -13.84 -17.92
N HIS A 18 5.25 -12.64 -18.49
CA HIS A 18 4.15 -11.77 -18.10
C HIS A 18 2.78 -12.38 -18.44
N ASP A 19 2.65 -13.01 -19.61
CA ASP A 19 1.41 -13.67 -20.02
C ASP A 19 1.03 -14.81 -19.08
N LEU A 20 2.00 -15.56 -18.55
CA LEU A 20 1.74 -16.59 -17.53
C LEU A 20 1.07 -16.01 -16.27
N LEU A 21 1.52 -14.84 -15.81
CA LEU A 21 0.86 -14.13 -14.69
C LEU A 21 -0.56 -13.69 -15.06
N CYS A 22 -0.73 -13.12 -16.25
CA CYS A 22 -2.02 -12.63 -16.73
C CYS A 22 -3.04 -13.76 -16.94
N GLN A 23 -2.62 -14.97 -17.28
CA GLN A 23 -3.51 -16.13 -17.43
C GLN A 23 -4.08 -16.62 -16.09
N VAL A 24 -3.30 -16.53 -15.01
CA VAL A 24 -3.71 -17.00 -13.68
C VAL A 24 -4.58 -15.99 -12.96
N LEU A 25 -4.40 -14.70 -13.23
CA LEU A 25 -5.06 -13.61 -12.49
C LEU A 25 -6.59 -13.67 -12.54
N PRO A 26 -7.27 -13.87 -13.69
CA PRO A 26 -8.73 -13.93 -13.74
C PRO A 26 -9.31 -15.06 -12.88
N THR A 27 -8.68 -16.23 -12.89
CA THR A 27 -9.10 -17.36 -12.05
C THR A 27 -8.94 -17.02 -10.58
N ALA A 28 -7.80 -16.46 -10.17
CA ALA A 28 -7.56 -16.08 -8.79
C ALA A 28 -8.53 -14.97 -8.31
N VAL A 29 -8.82 -13.98 -9.15
CA VAL A 29 -9.80 -12.92 -8.85
C VAL A 29 -11.22 -13.53 -8.76
N GLY A 30 -11.58 -14.42 -9.69
CA GLY A 30 -12.84 -15.16 -9.66
C GLY A 30 -13.03 -15.93 -8.36
N ASP A 31 -12.06 -16.75 -8.00
CA ASP A 31 -12.14 -17.64 -6.83
C ASP A 31 -12.10 -16.89 -5.50
N VAL A 32 -11.31 -15.83 -5.40
CA VAL A 32 -11.13 -15.11 -4.13
C VAL A 32 -12.20 -14.05 -3.93
N PHE A 33 -12.54 -13.28 -4.96
CA PHE A 33 -13.39 -12.10 -4.81
C PHE A 33 -14.78 -12.29 -5.41
N LEU A 34 -14.89 -12.68 -6.68
CA LEU A 34 -16.16 -12.70 -7.40
C LEU A 34 -17.06 -13.87 -7.00
N SER A 35 -16.51 -14.93 -6.40
CA SER A 35 -17.26 -16.06 -5.84
C SER A 35 -18.01 -15.74 -4.56
N GLN A 36 -17.75 -14.59 -3.94
CA GLN A 36 -18.39 -14.19 -2.68
C GLN A 36 -19.85 -13.82 -2.90
N GLU A 37 -20.71 -14.29 -2.01
CA GLU A 37 -22.12 -13.90 -1.97
C GLU A 37 -22.31 -12.55 -1.28
N ASN A 38 -23.35 -11.82 -1.68
CA ASN A 38 -23.79 -10.60 -1.02
C ASN A 38 -22.72 -9.50 -0.88
N ARG A 39 -21.81 -9.39 -1.85
CA ARG A 39 -20.78 -8.35 -1.88
C ARG A 39 -21.40 -6.94 -2.04
N PRO A 40 -20.76 -5.88 -1.50
CA PRO A 40 -21.10 -4.50 -1.82
C PRO A 40 -20.97 -4.24 -3.33
N LYS A 41 -21.92 -3.51 -3.91
CA LYS A 41 -21.88 -3.15 -5.34
C LYS A 41 -20.74 -2.17 -5.64
N ALA A 42 -20.42 -1.31 -4.70
CA ALA A 42 -19.33 -0.35 -4.83
C ALA A 42 -17.94 -1.00 -4.94
N MET A 43 -17.82 -2.34 -4.81
CA MET A 43 -16.58 -3.07 -5.11
C MET A 43 -16.28 -3.14 -6.62
N ASP A 44 -17.19 -2.76 -7.50
CA ASP A 44 -17.04 -2.76 -8.96
C ASP A 44 -15.76 -2.07 -9.48
N PHE A 45 -15.41 -0.92 -8.87
CA PHE A 45 -14.18 -0.19 -9.18
C PHE A 45 -12.92 -1.01 -8.84
N TRP A 46 -12.91 -1.62 -7.66
CA TRP A 46 -11.76 -2.40 -7.17
C TRP A 46 -11.58 -3.68 -7.98
N ASP A 47 -12.70 -4.30 -8.38
CA ASP A 47 -12.72 -5.48 -9.26
C ASP A 47 -12.16 -5.16 -10.65
N LEU A 48 -12.54 -4.02 -11.21
CA LEU A 48 -12.00 -3.55 -12.49
C LEU A 48 -10.48 -3.30 -12.39
N VAL A 49 -10.04 -2.58 -11.38
CA VAL A 49 -8.61 -2.23 -11.21
C VAL A 49 -7.75 -3.47 -11.02
N ILE A 50 -8.19 -4.46 -10.23
CA ILE A 50 -7.39 -5.68 -10.04
C ILE A 50 -7.41 -6.57 -11.28
N SER A 51 -8.52 -6.65 -12.00
CA SER A 51 -8.61 -7.44 -13.24
C SER A 51 -7.69 -6.88 -14.33
N GLU A 52 -7.46 -5.57 -14.34
CA GLU A 52 -6.62 -4.86 -15.30
C GLU A 52 -5.39 -4.22 -14.62
N VAL A 53 -4.86 -4.87 -13.57
CA VAL A 53 -3.79 -4.30 -12.71
C VAL A 53 -2.54 -3.90 -13.50
N HIS A 54 -2.18 -4.64 -14.54
CA HIS A 54 -1.05 -4.34 -15.42
C HIS A 54 -1.43 -3.53 -16.67
N GLY A 55 -2.67 -3.08 -16.78
CA GLY A 55 -3.20 -2.32 -17.93
C GLY A 55 -3.54 -0.87 -17.57
N ILE A 56 -4.67 -0.65 -16.91
CA ILE A 56 -5.27 0.69 -16.70
C ILE A 56 -4.28 1.65 -16.02
N ARG A 57 -3.84 1.32 -14.82
CA ARG A 57 -2.97 2.25 -14.05
C ARG A 57 -1.60 2.45 -14.69
N PRO A 58 -0.89 1.43 -15.19
CA PRO A 58 0.31 1.63 -16.00
C PRO A 58 0.12 2.58 -17.17
N ALA A 59 -0.97 2.46 -17.92
CA ALA A 59 -1.27 3.35 -19.05
C ALA A 59 -1.46 4.81 -18.61
N GLU A 60 -2.17 5.04 -17.48
CA GLU A 60 -2.31 6.38 -16.89
C GLU A 60 -0.96 6.99 -16.49
N LEU A 61 -0.08 6.19 -15.86
CA LEU A 61 1.25 6.63 -15.44
C LEU A 61 2.11 7.05 -16.64
N ILE A 62 2.13 6.23 -17.69
CA ILE A 62 2.85 6.55 -18.94
C ILE A 62 2.29 7.80 -19.60
N LYS A 63 0.95 7.95 -19.61
CA LYS A 63 0.32 9.15 -20.16
C LYS A 63 0.76 10.39 -19.40
N ALA A 64 0.75 10.37 -18.08
CA ALA A 64 1.20 11.48 -17.25
C ALA A 64 2.69 11.81 -17.46
N GLN A 65 3.55 10.80 -17.67
CA GLN A 65 4.95 11.02 -18.02
C GLN A 65 5.11 11.69 -19.39
N LYS A 66 4.40 11.19 -20.41
CA LYS A 66 4.57 11.65 -21.80
C LYS A 66 3.90 13.01 -22.07
N GLU A 67 2.71 13.23 -21.53
CA GLU A 67 1.89 14.41 -21.83
C GLU A 67 2.08 15.55 -20.82
N GLU A 68 2.31 15.22 -19.54
CA GLU A 68 2.39 16.21 -18.45
C GLU A 68 3.84 16.39 -17.93
N GLY A 69 4.79 15.56 -18.38
CA GLY A 69 6.18 15.58 -17.92
C GLY A 69 6.37 15.19 -16.46
N ARG A 70 5.37 14.53 -15.84
CA ARG A 70 5.41 14.13 -14.45
C ARG A 70 6.37 12.96 -14.25
N LYS A 71 7.01 12.92 -13.07
CA LYS A 71 7.89 11.82 -12.68
C LYS A 71 7.15 10.81 -11.81
N VAL A 72 7.41 9.52 -12.04
CA VAL A 72 6.83 8.41 -11.28
C VAL A 72 7.85 7.87 -10.28
N PHE A 73 7.49 7.88 -9.02
CA PHE A 73 8.29 7.36 -7.91
C PHE A 73 7.73 6.01 -7.44
N GLY A 74 8.57 4.99 -7.48
CA GLY A 74 8.24 3.67 -6.97
C GLY A 74 8.65 3.52 -5.50
N THR A 75 7.71 3.24 -4.60
CA THR A 75 7.96 3.18 -3.16
C THR A 75 7.78 1.77 -2.61
N PHE A 76 8.58 1.40 -1.57
CA PHE A 76 8.55 0.04 -1.00
C PHE A 76 7.91 -0.05 0.38
N CYS A 77 7.61 1.06 1.02
CA CYS A 77 7.08 1.03 2.38
C CYS A 77 6.24 2.25 2.72
N VAL A 78 5.41 2.10 3.76
CA VAL A 78 4.55 3.15 4.31
C VAL A 78 5.31 4.30 5.00
N TYR A 79 6.64 4.24 5.08
CA TYR A 79 7.46 5.33 5.66
C TYR A 79 7.79 6.44 4.66
N VAL A 80 7.77 6.15 3.36
CA VAL A 80 8.00 7.19 2.35
C VAL A 80 6.84 8.19 2.41
N PRO A 81 7.13 9.49 2.59
CA PRO A 81 6.07 10.51 2.65
C PRO A 81 5.58 10.84 1.24
N ASP A 82 4.51 10.17 0.81
CA ASP A 82 3.86 10.37 -0.48
C ASP A 82 3.50 11.85 -0.70
N GLU A 83 3.21 12.56 0.38
CA GLU A 83 2.88 13.99 0.39
C GLU A 83 3.98 14.86 -0.22
N VAL A 84 5.23 14.52 0.04
CA VAL A 84 6.39 15.26 -0.51
C VAL A 84 6.49 15.08 -2.02
N ILE A 85 6.32 13.86 -2.50
CA ILE A 85 6.37 13.55 -3.93
C ILE A 85 5.25 14.27 -4.69
N VAL A 86 4.02 14.19 -4.17
CA VAL A 86 2.84 14.81 -4.79
C VAL A 86 2.91 16.33 -4.75
N ALA A 87 3.47 16.94 -3.69
CA ALA A 87 3.70 18.38 -3.60
C ALA A 87 4.64 18.92 -4.72
N ALA A 88 5.55 18.09 -5.22
CA ALA A 88 6.40 18.39 -6.35
C ALA A 88 5.82 17.92 -7.71
N ASN A 89 4.51 17.72 -7.80
CA ASN A 89 3.82 17.20 -8.99
C ASN A 89 4.30 15.80 -9.43
N GLY A 90 4.93 15.03 -8.55
CA GLY A 90 5.28 13.64 -8.79
C GLY A 90 4.07 12.70 -8.65
N ILE A 91 4.25 11.46 -9.04
CA ILE A 91 3.25 10.39 -8.89
C ILE A 91 3.88 9.26 -8.08
N VAL A 92 3.15 8.74 -7.11
CA VAL A 92 3.59 7.61 -6.29
C VAL A 92 2.96 6.31 -6.79
N THR A 93 3.76 5.24 -6.80
CA THR A 93 3.27 3.87 -7.01
C THR A 93 4.00 2.89 -6.10
N GLY A 94 3.26 2.01 -5.45
CA GLY A 94 3.84 0.96 -4.60
C GLY A 94 4.49 -0.15 -5.44
N LEU A 95 5.69 -0.57 -5.04
CA LEU A 95 6.48 -1.58 -5.75
C LEU A 95 6.59 -2.93 -5.01
N CYS A 96 5.89 -3.13 -3.90
CA CYS A 96 5.91 -4.40 -3.18
C CYS A 96 5.17 -5.48 -3.96
N GLY A 97 5.90 -6.47 -4.49
CA GLY A 97 5.34 -7.65 -5.14
C GLY A 97 5.15 -8.80 -4.13
N GLY A 98 3.95 -9.40 -4.09
CA GLY A 98 3.62 -10.52 -3.19
C GLY A 98 3.49 -11.87 -3.90
N SER A 99 3.80 -11.96 -5.19
CA SER A 99 3.65 -13.20 -5.96
C SER A 99 4.80 -14.17 -5.72
N GLN A 100 4.45 -15.41 -5.39
CA GLN A 100 5.43 -16.51 -5.33
C GLN A 100 6.12 -16.77 -6.68
N PHE A 101 5.48 -16.40 -7.79
CA PHE A 101 6.05 -16.50 -9.14
C PHE A 101 7.39 -15.76 -9.27
N TRP A 102 7.56 -14.65 -8.58
CA TRP A 102 8.77 -13.83 -8.65
C TRP A 102 9.90 -14.27 -7.73
N VAL A 103 9.61 -15.12 -6.73
CA VAL A 103 10.60 -15.53 -5.72
C VAL A 103 11.83 -16.21 -6.33
N PRO A 104 11.73 -17.15 -7.30
CA PRO A 104 12.90 -17.77 -7.92
C PRO A 104 13.84 -16.78 -8.60
N GLY A 105 13.28 -15.74 -9.28
CA GLY A 105 14.09 -14.67 -9.87
C GLY A 105 14.89 -13.86 -8.84
N GLY A 106 14.30 -13.62 -7.67
CA GLY A 106 15.02 -12.99 -6.56
C GLY A 106 16.07 -13.91 -5.93
N GLU A 107 15.83 -15.21 -5.87
CA GLU A 107 16.80 -16.21 -5.36
C GLU A 107 18.03 -16.38 -6.24
N ALA A 108 17.98 -15.93 -7.48
CA ALA A 108 19.14 -15.92 -8.37
C ALA A 108 20.25 -14.96 -7.87
N VAL A 109 19.88 -13.92 -7.11
CA VAL A 109 20.80 -12.86 -6.65
C VAL A 109 20.80 -12.65 -5.13
N LEU A 110 19.80 -13.19 -4.44
CA LEU A 110 19.64 -13.06 -2.97
C LEU A 110 19.71 -14.44 -2.31
N PRO A 111 20.21 -14.54 -1.06
CA PRO A 111 20.18 -15.79 -0.30
C PRO A 111 18.77 -16.36 -0.17
N LYS A 112 18.65 -17.70 -0.22
CA LYS A 112 17.34 -18.39 -0.05
C LYS A 112 16.63 -18.04 1.27
N SER A 113 17.40 -17.75 2.32
CA SER A 113 16.89 -17.32 3.64
C SER A 113 16.32 -15.90 3.67
N THR A 114 16.49 -15.12 2.60
CA THR A 114 15.91 -13.77 2.51
C THR A 114 14.38 -13.84 2.50
N CYS A 115 13.74 -12.85 3.11
CA CYS A 115 12.29 -12.71 3.17
C CYS A 115 11.65 -12.87 1.76
N PRO A 116 10.61 -13.72 1.60
CA PRO A 116 9.95 -13.94 0.31
C PRO A 116 9.42 -12.66 -0.35
N LEU A 117 8.93 -11.69 0.43
CA LEU A 117 8.45 -10.41 -0.09
C LEU A 117 9.59 -9.61 -0.76
N ILE A 118 10.77 -9.62 -0.16
CA ILE A 118 11.96 -8.95 -0.73
C ILE A 118 12.40 -9.66 -2.01
N LYS A 119 12.51 -11.00 -1.96
CA LYS A 119 12.85 -11.81 -3.13
C LYS A 119 11.87 -11.61 -4.28
N ALA A 120 10.57 -11.58 -3.97
CA ALA A 120 9.54 -11.35 -4.99
C ALA A 120 9.65 -9.96 -5.63
N SER A 121 9.92 -8.91 -4.85
CA SER A 121 10.10 -7.56 -5.39
C SER A 121 11.33 -7.47 -6.31
N VAL A 122 12.46 -8.05 -5.90
CA VAL A 122 13.68 -8.14 -6.74
C VAL A 122 13.43 -8.98 -7.99
N GLY A 123 12.78 -10.13 -7.85
CA GLY A 123 12.45 -11.02 -8.96
C GLY A 123 11.49 -10.37 -9.97
N ALA A 124 10.51 -9.61 -9.52
CA ALA A 124 9.61 -8.86 -10.40
C ALA A 124 10.36 -7.83 -11.26
N ARG A 125 11.36 -7.15 -10.67
CA ARG A 125 12.20 -6.18 -11.37
C ARG A 125 13.12 -6.86 -12.37
N LEU A 126 13.89 -7.86 -11.93
CA LEU A 126 14.87 -8.56 -12.76
C LEU A 126 14.20 -9.37 -13.89
N GLY A 127 13.07 -10.02 -13.59
CA GLY A 127 12.28 -10.77 -14.57
C GLY A 127 11.51 -9.90 -15.56
N ARG A 128 11.51 -8.58 -15.40
CA ARG A 128 10.80 -7.62 -16.28
C ARG A 128 9.32 -7.96 -16.51
N THR A 129 8.65 -8.47 -15.48
CA THR A 129 7.26 -8.97 -15.58
C THR A 129 6.24 -8.09 -14.85
N CYS A 130 6.69 -6.98 -14.22
CA CYS A 130 5.83 -6.02 -13.57
C CYS A 130 5.99 -4.64 -14.20
N PRO A 131 4.93 -4.06 -14.80
CA PRO A 131 5.02 -2.77 -15.48
C PRO A 131 5.35 -1.62 -14.52
N PHE A 132 4.91 -1.67 -13.25
CA PHE A 132 5.18 -0.61 -12.28
C PHE A 132 6.69 -0.43 -12.03
N PHE A 133 7.47 -1.52 -11.96
CA PHE A 133 8.93 -1.44 -11.89
C PHE A 133 9.56 -0.87 -13.16
N ARG A 134 8.91 -1.04 -14.30
CA ARG A 134 9.44 -0.54 -15.59
C ARG A 134 9.12 0.94 -15.83
N ILE A 135 8.03 1.43 -15.24
CA ILE A 135 7.55 2.80 -15.43
C ILE A 135 8.21 3.78 -14.45
N ALA A 136 8.54 3.34 -13.24
CA ALA A 136 9.08 4.24 -12.22
C ALA A 136 10.41 4.85 -12.65
N ASP A 137 10.50 6.19 -12.61
CA ASP A 137 11.69 6.98 -12.94
C ASP A 137 12.72 6.97 -11.81
N MET A 138 12.27 6.81 -10.56
CA MET A 138 13.10 6.70 -9.36
C MET A 138 12.47 5.72 -8.38
N TYR A 139 13.31 4.93 -7.71
CA TYR A 139 12.88 4.13 -6.57
C TYR A 139 13.18 4.84 -5.25
N VAL A 140 12.27 4.72 -4.29
CA VAL A 140 12.46 5.24 -2.93
C VAL A 140 12.31 4.08 -1.95
N GLY A 141 13.37 3.79 -1.24
CA GLY A 141 13.43 2.75 -0.22
C GLY A 141 13.67 3.33 1.17
N GLU A 142 13.59 2.49 2.18
CA GLU A 142 13.80 2.87 3.57
C GLU A 142 14.55 1.78 4.37
N THR A 143 15.28 2.18 5.40
CA THR A 143 16.18 1.29 6.15
C THR A 143 15.46 0.48 7.25
N THR A 144 14.27 -0.07 6.96
CA THR A 144 13.46 -0.81 7.95
C THR A 144 13.93 -2.22 8.24
N CYS A 145 14.72 -2.85 7.35
CA CYS A 145 15.35 -4.14 7.64
C CYS A 145 16.61 -4.36 6.76
N ASP A 146 17.54 -5.23 7.23
CA ASP A 146 18.81 -5.46 6.55
C ASP A 146 18.65 -6.11 5.17
N GLY A 147 17.67 -7.01 5.01
CA GLY A 147 17.36 -7.61 3.72
C GLY A 147 16.96 -6.60 2.67
N LYS A 148 16.15 -5.60 3.03
CA LYS A 148 15.78 -4.50 2.13
C LYS A 148 16.98 -3.66 1.74
N LYS A 149 17.80 -3.23 2.72
CA LYS A 149 19.00 -2.42 2.45
C LYS A 149 19.89 -3.07 1.39
N LYS A 150 20.08 -4.40 1.46
CA LYS A 150 20.88 -5.13 0.46
C LYS A 150 20.17 -5.33 -0.86
N ALA A 151 18.86 -5.56 -0.85
CA ALA A 151 18.07 -5.62 -2.07
C ALA A 151 18.07 -4.28 -2.84
N TYR A 152 18.12 -3.15 -2.14
CA TYR A 152 18.18 -1.82 -2.75
C TYR A 152 19.49 -1.56 -3.51
N GLU A 153 20.61 -2.14 -3.08
CA GLU A 153 21.87 -2.09 -3.83
C GLU A 153 21.69 -2.71 -5.23
N ILE A 154 21.00 -3.85 -5.31
CA ILE A 154 20.70 -4.53 -6.57
C ILE A 154 19.69 -3.74 -7.41
N LEU A 155 18.61 -3.26 -6.79
CA LEU A 155 17.55 -2.53 -7.48
C LEU A 155 18.02 -1.18 -8.02
N GLY A 156 19.01 -0.56 -7.36
CA GLY A 156 19.57 0.73 -7.73
C GLY A 156 20.64 0.69 -8.84
N GLU A 157 21.02 -0.50 -9.36
CA GLU A 157 22.03 -0.61 -10.41
C GLU A 157 21.59 0.06 -11.72
N ASP A 158 20.31 -0.05 -12.09
CA ASP A 158 19.78 0.43 -13.37
C ASP A 158 18.81 1.61 -13.26
N VAL A 159 18.31 1.93 -12.06
CA VAL A 159 17.32 2.98 -11.83
C VAL A 159 17.75 3.86 -10.67
N PRO A 160 17.68 5.20 -10.80
CA PRO A 160 17.96 6.10 -9.69
C PRO A 160 17.21 5.67 -8.43
N MET A 161 17.93 5.57 -7.30
CA MET A 161 17.36 5.14 -6.04
C MET A 161 17.72 6.10 -4.92
N TYR A 162 16.74 6.50 -4.11
CA TYR A 162 16.91 7.24 -2.88
C TYR A 162 16.56 6.35 -1.69
N ILE A 163 17.41 6.32 -0.68
CA ILE A 163 17.22 5.49 0.51
C ILE A 163 17.07 6.40 1.72
N MET A 164 15.91 6.37 2.36
CA MET A 164 15.60 7.12 3.58
C MET A 164 16.07 6.34 4.82
N ASP A 165 16.83 7.00 5.69
CA ASP A 165 17.37 6.39 6.92
C ASP A 165 16.36 6.50 8.08
N VAL A 166 15.53 5.48 8.25
CA VAL A 166 14.53 5.42 9.33
C VAL A 166 15.20 5.23 10.68
N PRO A 167 14.96 6.12 11.67
CA PRO A 167 15.47 5.95 13.03
C PRO A 167 15.02 4.64 13.68
N GLN A 168 15.88 4.05 14.50
CA GLN A 168 15.60 2.77 15.17
C GLN A 168 14.78 2.91 16.47
N MET A 169 14.51 4.14 16.93
CA MET A 169 13.78 4.47 18.16
C MET A 169 12.82 5.62 17.91
N LYS A 170 11.91 5.89 18.86
CA LYS A 170 10.88 6.94 18.77
C LYS A 170 11.07 8.05 19.82
N ARG A 171 12.30 8.42 20.12
CA ARG A 171 12.63 9.54 21.03
C ARG A 171 12.45 10.88 20.30
N GLU A 172 12.40 11.97 21.02
CA GLU A 172 12.31 13.30 20.44
C GLU A 172 13.42 13.57 19.39
N LYS A 173 14.66 13.23 19.70
CA LYS A 173 15.77 13.35 18.75
C LYS A 173 15.62 12.46 17.51
N ASP A 174 14.91 11.34 17.60
CA ASP A 174 14.68 10.46 16.47
C ASP A 174 13.58 11.04 15.56
N ILE A 175 12.60 11.73 16.14
CA ILE A 175 11.58 12.49 15.40
C ILE A 175 12.23 13.66 14.66
N LEU A 176 13.16 14.38 15.32
CA LEU A 176 13.91 15.46 14.67
C LEU A 176 14.78 14.93 13.52
N LYS A 177 15.51 13.82 13.74
CA LYS A 177 16.29 13.17 12.67
C LYS A 177 15.40 12.79 11.49
N TRP A 178 14.23 12.23 11.74
CA TRP A 178 13.31 11.86 10.65
C TRP A 178 12.73 13.09 9.92
N LYS A 179 12.51 14.21 10.62
CA LYS A 179 12.16 15.49 10.01
C LYS A 179 13.26 15.98 9.05
N GLU A 180 14.52 15.91 9.47
CA GLU A 180 15.67 16.29 8.65
C GLU A 180 15.76 15.41 7.40
N GLU A 181 15.60 14.09 7.55
CA GLU A 181 15.56 13.13 6.43
C GLU A 181 14.44 13.45 5.44
N ILE A 182 13.24 13.81 5.92
CA ILE A 182 12.12 14.23 5.07
C ILE A 182 12.46 15.53 4.32
N ALA A 183 13.13 16.48 4.97
CA ALA A 183 13.52 17.74 4.33
C ALA A 183 14.62 17.53 3.27
N GLU A 184 15.56 16.62 3.49
CA GLU A 184 16.56 16.22 2.49
C GLU A 184 15.93 15.48 1.31
N PHE A 185 15.01 14.58 1.60
CA PHE A 185 14.22 13.90 0.57
C PHE A 185 13.41 14.90 -0.27
N ALA A 186 12.81 15.91 0.34
CA ALA A 186 12.07 16.95 -0.38
C ALA A 186 12.96 17.69 -1.40
N LYS A 187 14.19 18.06 -1.02
CA LYS A 187 15.17 18.67 -1.93
C LYS A 187 15.50 17.73 -3.09
N LYS A 188 15.68 16.43 -2.80
CA LYS A 188 15.96 15.44 -3.84
C LYS A 188 14.80 15.29 -4.83
N VAL A 189 13.57 15.33 -4.33
CA VAL A 189 12.35 15.28 -5.16
C VAL A 189 12.24 16.55 -6.02
N GLU A 190 12.53 17.74 -5.48
CA GLU A 190 12.56 19.00 -6.24
C GLU A 190 13.61 18.95 -7.37
N GLU A 191 14.83 18.52 -7.07
CA GLU A 191 15.89 18.35 -8.08
C GLU A 191 15.48 17.39 -9.21
N PHE A 192 14.84 16.28 -8.84
CA PHE A 192 14.49 15.24 -9.81
C PHE A 192 13.27 15.58 -10.66
N THR A 193 12.30 16.28 -10.11
CA THR A 193 11.08 16.71 -10.82
C THR A 193 11.23 18.05 -11.52
N GLY A 194 12.19 18.87 -11.08
CA GLY A 194 12.31 20.26 -11.51
C GLY A 194 11.23 21.19 -10.95
N ASN A 195 10.46 20.74 -9.94
CA ASN A 195 9.36 21.50 -9.35
C ASN A 195 9.65 21.85 -7.90
N THR A 196 9.45 23.12 -7.53
CA THR A 196 9.62 23.60 -6.17
C THR A 196 8.42 23.23 -5.30
N ILE A 197 8.70 22.72 -4.09
CA ILE A 197 7.72 22.46 -3.04
C ILE A 197 7.52 23.75 -2.24
N THR A 198 6.32 24.33 -2.33
CA THR A 198 5.93 25.48 -1.50
C THR A 198 5.10 25.05 -0.30
N VAL A 199 4.91 25.95 0.67
CA VAL A 199 4.05 25.70 1.83
C VAL A 199 2.65 25.31 1.39
N GLU A 200 2.10 25.99 0.39
CA GLU A 200 0.75 25.78 -0.12
C GLU A 200 0.62 24.41 -0.82
N LYS A 201 1.61 24.04 -1.64
CA LYS A 201 1.63 22.74 -2.34
C LYS A 201 1.73 21.57 -1.37
N LEU A 202 2.58 21.71 -0.34
CA LEU A 202 2.72 20.65 0.65
C LEU A 202 1.48 20.56 1.55
N ALA A 203 0.89 21.71 1.95
CA ALA A 203 -0.37 21.74 2.69
C ALA A 203 -1.50 21.04 1.91
N GLU A 204 -1.64 21.35 0.60
CA GLU A 204 -2.65 20.72 -0.24
C GLU A 204 -2.39 19.20 -0.40
N SER A 205 -1.15 18.79 -0.58
CA SER A 205 -0.78 17.38 -0.64
C SER A 205 -1.08 16.64 0.68
N ILE A 206 -0.78 17.26 1.82
CA ILE A 206 -1.13 16.72 3.15
C ILE A 206 -2.65 16.55 3.27
N ARG A 207 -3.43 17.57 2.86
CA ARG A 207 -4.89 17.51 2.88
C ARG A 207 -5.42 16.35 2.02
N ILE A 208 -4.94 16.19 0.79
CA ILE A 208 -5.33 15.11 -0.12
C ILE A 208 -5.07 13.73 0.53
N HIS A 209 -3.91 13.53 1.12
CA HIS A 209 -3.56 12.25 1.73
C HIS A 209 -4.34 12.01 3.04
N ASN A 210 -4.64 13.04 3.80
CA ASN A 210 -5.51 12.93 4.97
C ASN A 210 -6.95 12.59 4.59
N GLU A 211 -7.49 13.16 3.50
CA GLU A 211 -8.82 12.78 2.98
C GLU A 211 -8.84 11.30 2.56
N LYS A 212 -7.81 10.83 1.88
CA LYS A 212 -7.66 9.40 1.56
C LYS A 212 -7.65 8.54 2.84
N ARG A 213 -6.85 8.91 3.84
CA ARG A 213 -6.79 8.19 5.13
C ARG A 213 -8.14 8.16 5.84
N LYS A 214 -8.82 9.30 5.92
CA LYS A 214 -10.16 9.42 6.54
C LYS A 214 -11.18 8.53 5.81
N ALA A 215 -11.16 8.52 4.48
CA ALA A 215 -12.06 7.68 3.70
C ALA A 215 -11.82 6.18 3.94
N MET A 216 -10.55 5.75 4.01
CA MET A 216 -10.20 4.38 4.37
C MET A 216 -10.61 4.03 5.81
N GLN A 217 -10.44 4.95 6.77
CA GLN A 217 -10.90 4.79 8.15
C GLN A 217 -12.41 4.56 8.22
N ARG A 218 -13.22 5.31 7.44
CA ARG A 218 -14.68 5.10 7.37
C ARG A 218 -15.03 3.66 6.96
N VAL A 219 -14.38 3.11 5.95
CA VAL A 219 -14.59 1.71 5.54
C VAL A 219 -14.23 0.75 6.66
N TYR A 220 -13.10 0.97 7.35
CA TYR A 220 -12.69 0.14 8.48
C TYR A 220 -13.64 0.25 9.67
N ASP A 221 -14.19 1.42 9.93
CA ASP A 221 -15.15 1.64 11.02
C ASP A 221 -16.46 0.89 10.81
N CYS A 222 -16.90 0.71 9.57
CA CYS A 222 -18.07 -0.11 9.27
C CYS A 222 -17.92 -1.57 9.73
N ARG A 223 -16.69 -2.09 9.79
CA ARG A 223 -16.43 -3.46 10.28
C ARG A 223 -16.51 -3.62 11.81
N LYS A 224 -16.67 -2.52 12.55
CA LYS A 224 -16.93 -2.55 14.00
C LYS A 224 -18.37 -2.92 14.34
N SER A 225 -19.28 -2.81 13.38
CA SER A 225 -20.69 -3.17 13.53
C SER A 225 -20.87 -4.66 13.84
N GLU A 226 -21.95 -5.01 14.54
CA GLU A 226 -22.34 -6.42 14.76
C GLU A 226 -22.72 -7.08 13.42
N CYS A 227 -23.44 -6.34 12.57
CA CYS A 227 -23.71 -6.70 11.19
C CYS A 227 -22.48 -6.38 10.35
N LEU A 228 -21.80 -7.38 9.81
CA LEU A 228 -20.58 -7.18 9.01
C LEU A 228 -20.94 -6.90 7.53
N PRO A 229 -20.82 -5.65 7.07
CA PRO A 229 -21.35 -5.27 5.75
C PRO A 229 -20.43 -5.63 4.58
N ILE A 230 -19.16 -6.01 4.85
CA ILE A 230 -18.13 -6.31 3.85
C ILE A 230 -17.18 -7.37 4.39
N SER A 231 -16.60 -8.19 3.52
CA SER A 231 -15.59 -9.19 3.86
C SER A 231 -14.21 -8.58 4.08
N GLY A 232 -13.34 -9.28 4.83
CA GLY A 232 -11.93 -8.90 4.96
C GLY A 232 -11.17 -9.03 3.64
N ARG A 233 -11.54 -9.98 2.77
CA ARG A 233 -10.96 -10.11 1.42
C ARG A 233 -11.14 -8.83 0.60
N ASP A 234 -12.35 -8.29 0.57
CA ASP A 234 -12.66 -7.06 -0.17
C ASP A 234 -11.93 -5.85 0.40
N VAL A 235 -11.83 -5.73 1.72
CA VAL A 235 -11.09 -4.64 2.36
C VAL A 235 -9.58 -4.76 2.16
N LEU A 236 -9.03 -5.97 2.15
CA LEU A 236 -7.63 -6.18 1.76
C LEU A 236 -7.38 -5.72 0.32
N LEU A 237 -8.26 -6.07 -0.63
CA LEU A 237 -8.17 -5.64 -2.03
C LEU A 237 -8.17 -4.12 -2.14
N MET A 238 -9.14 -3.45 -1.49
CA MET A 238 -9.20 -1.99 -1.43
C MET A 238 -7.87 -1.39 -0.92
N THR A 239 -7.36 -1.93 0.19
CA THR A 239 -6.12 -1.41 0.79
C THR A 239 -4.92 -1.65 -0.12
N GLN A 240 -4.80 -2.81 -0.75
CA GLN A 240 -3.70 -3.11 -1.67
C GLN A 240 -3.69 -2.18 -2.88
N ILE A 241 -4.84 -1.92 -3.49
CA ILE A 241 -4.96 -1.02 -4.64
C ILE A 241 -4.61 0.42 -4.23
N SER A 242 -4.93 0.84 -3.00
CA SER A 242 -4.65 2.20 -2.52
C SER A 242 -3.16 2.59 -2.56
N PHE A 243 -2.24 1.63 -2.67
CA PHE A 243 -0.80 1.91 -2.76
C PHE A 243 -0.33 2.35 -4.16
N PHE A 244 -1.12 2.10 -5.20
CA PHE A 244 -0.74 2.46 -6.57
C PHE A 244 -1.81 3.27 -7.32
N ASP A 245 -2.98 3.49 -6.73
CA ASP A 245 -4.02 4.33 -7.30
C ASP A 245 -3.79 5.83 -7.03
N ASP A 246 -4.47 6.68 -7.80
CA ASP A 246 -4.50 8.12 -7.54
C ASP A 246 -5.13 8.42 -6.17
N PRO A 247 -4.51 9.25 -5.30
CA PRO A 247 -5.00 9.45 -3.94
C PRO A 247 -6.37 10.12 -3.87
N VAL A 248 -6.71 11.00 -4.81
CA VAL A 248 -8.03 11.68 -4.85
C VAL A 248 -9.10 10.68 -5.27
N ARG A 249 -8.85 9.92 -6.34
CA ARG A 249 -9.75 8.86 -6.81
C ARG A 249 -9.94 7.79 -5.73
N CYS A 250 -8.87 7.36 -5.09
CA CYS A 250 -8.94 6.40 -4.00
C CYS A 250 -9.84 6.89 -2.86
N ALA A 251 -9.70 8.16 -2.43
CA ALA A 251 -10.57 8.75 -1.42
C ALA A 251 -12.04 8.78 -1.84
N GLN A 252 -12.32 9.15 -3.09
CA GLN A 252 -13.69 9.17 -3.63
C GLN A 252 -14.31 7.76 -3.66
N MET A 253 -13.56 6.76 -4.13
CA MET A 253 -14.06 5.38 -4.21
C MET A 253 -14.24 4.75 -2.82
N CYS A 254 -13.32 5.03 -1.88
CA CYS A 254 -13.49 4.60 -0.48
C CYS A 254 -14.72 5.24 0.18
N ASN A 255 -14.99 6.52 -0.07
CA ASN A 255 -16.19 7.18 0.44
C ASN A 255 -17.47 6.58 -0.18
N ARG A 256 -17.49 6.35 -1.51
CA ARG A 256 -18.60 5.67 -2.20
C ARG A 256 -18.87 4.29 -1.58
N LEU A 257 -17.81 3.53 -1.30
CA LEU A 257 -17.92 2.24 -0.63
C LEU A 257 -18.45 2.40 0.79
N ALA A 258 -17.91 3.33 1.58
CA ALA A 258 -18.35 3.57 2.95
C ALA A 258 -19.83 3.97 3.03
N ASP A 259 -20.31 4.81 2.10
CA ASP A 259 -21.72 5.21 2.02
C ASP A 259 -22.64 3.98 1.83
N GLU A 260 -22.27 3.05 0.94
CA GLU A 260 -23.01 1.78 0.78
C GLU A 260 -22.92 0.91 2.04
N LEU A 261 -21.75 0.81 2.65
CA LEU A 261 -21.57 -0.01 3.86
C LEU A 261 -22.38 0.52 5.05
N GLU A 262 -22.41 1.83 5.25
CA GLU A 262 -23.22 2.48 6.29
C GLU A 262 -24.73 2.24 6.05
N GLN A 263 -25.17 2.24 4.79
CA GLN A 263 -26.56 1.89 4.46
C GLN A 263 -26.83 0.41 4.71
N ARG A 264 -25.94 -0.49 4.29
CA ARG A 264 -26.05 -1.95 4.56
C ARG A 264 -26.15 -2.25 6.05
N ILE A 265 -25.40 -1.52 6.90
CA ILE A 265 -25.52 -1.66 8.36
C ILE A 265 -26.92 -1.27 8.86
N LYS A 266 -27.49 -0.14 8.37
CA LYS A 266 -28.85 0.31 8.72
C LYS A 266 -29.91 -0.71 8.29
N ASP A 267 -29.70 -1.33 7.14
CA ASP A 267 -30.62 -2.34 6.58
C ASP A 267 -30.41 -3.74 7.18
N GLY A 268 -29.44 -3.91 8.08
CA GLY A 268 -29.12 -5.20 8.70
C GLY A 268 -28.48 -6.22 7.73
N VAL A 269 -27.89 -5.77 6.63
CA VAL A 269 -27.25 -6.63 5.62
C VAL A 269 -25.85 -7.02 6.09
N SER A 270 -25.60 -8.33 6.22
CA SER A 270 -24.33 -8.91 6.62
C SER A 270 -23.82 -9.92 5.60
N VAL A 271 -22.51 -9.92 5.36
CA VAL A 271 -21.85 -10.91 4.48
C VAL A 271 -21.55 -12.23 5.18
N VAL A 272 -21.79 -12.30 6.48
CA VAL A 272 -21.59 -13.52 7.30
C VAL A 272 -22.76 -13.73 8.26
N PRO A 273 -23.04 -14.96 8.70
CA PRO A 273 -24.05 -15.24 9.73
C PRO A 273 -23.73 -14.55 11.06
N LYS A 274 -24.79 -14.26 11.83
CA LYS A 274 -24.62 -13.75 13.21
C LYS A 274 -23.85 -14.75 14.08
N GLY A 275 -22.87 -14.26 14.85
CA GLY A 275 -22.04 -15.08 15.70
C GLY A 275 -20.79 -15.65 15.04
N THR A 276 -20.55 -15.35 13.74
CA THR A 276 -19.29 -15.68 13.07
C THR A 276 -18.10 -15.16 13.85
N LYS A 277 -17.06 -16.00 14.00
CA LYS A 277 -15.81 -15.62 14.68
C LYS A 277 -15.10 -14.52 13.95
N ARG A 278 -14.71 -13.48 14.67
CA ARG A 278 -14.08 -12.25 14.15
C ARG A 278 -12.58 -12.32 14.43
N ILE A 279 -11.78 -12.19 13.39
CA ILE A 279 -10.32 -12.34 13.44
C ILE A 279 -9.66 -10.99 13.15
N LEU A 280 -8.69 -10.63 13.99
CA LEU A 280 -7.72 -9.58 13.72
C LEU A 280 -6.42 -10.26 13.28
N ILE A 281 -5.88 -9.83 12.14
CA ILE A 281 -4.58 -10.28 11.64
C ILE A 281 -3.54 -9.20 11.97
N THR A 282 -2.38 -9.59 12.48
CA THR A 282 -1.24 -8.70 12.70
C THR A 282 0.04 -9.31 12.13
N GLY A 283 0.95 -8.50 11.62
CA GLY A 283 2.22 -9.01 11.08
C GLY A 283 2.80 -8.16 9.95
N THR A 284 3.36 -8.84 8.96
CA THR A 284 3.98 -8.26 7.77
C THR A 284 2.95 -7.89 6.71
N PRO A 285 3.26 -6.97 5.77
CA PRO A 285 2.33 -6.61 4.71
C PRO A 285 1.99 -7.80 3.79
N LEU A 286 0.73 -7.87 3.40
CA LEU A 286 0.22 -8.76 2.37
C LEU A 286 0.13 -7.98 1.05
N ALA A 287 1.21 -7.97 0.26
CA ALA A 287 1.22 -7.30 -1.03
C ALA A 287 0.46 -8.12 -2.10
N VAL A 288 -0.05 -7.45 -3.15
CA VAL A 288 -0.73 -8.10 -4.27
C VAL A 288 0.19 -9.17 -4.91
N PRO A 289 -0.30 -10.37 -5.22
CA PRO A 289 -1.62 -10.96 -5.04
C PRO A 289 -1.72 -11.91 -3.83
N ASN A 290 -1.14 -11.56 -2.69
CA ASN A 290 -1.16 -12.43 -1.51
C ASN A 290 -2.53 -12.35 -0.79
N TRP A 291 -3.50 -13.10 -1.28
CA TRP A 291 -4.88 -13.18 -0.76
C TRP A 291 -5.16 -14.45 0.02
N LYS A 292 -4.21 -15.39 0.00
CA LYS A 292 -4.37 -16.75 0.53
C LYS A 292 -4.85 -16.78 1.97
N LEU A 293 -4.26 -15.97 2.86
CA LEU A 293 -4.59 -16.00 4.29
C LEU A 293 -6.04 -15.58 4.54
N HIS A 294 -6.47 -14.45 3.97
CA HIS A 294 -7.86 -13.99 4.10
C HIS A 294 -8.84 -14.99 3.50
N ASN A 295 -8.52 -15.53 2.31
CA ASN A 295 -9.37 -16.52 1.68
C ASN A 295 -9.53 -17.77 2.54
N ILE A 296 -8.46 -18.33 3.09
CA ILE A 296 -8.51 -19.53 3.96
C ILE A 296 -9.33 -19.24 5.21
N ILE A 297 -9.12 -18.11 5.90
CA ILE A 297 -9.85 -17.77 7.13
C ILE A 297 -11.35 -17.66 6.83
N GLU A 298 -11.72 -16.93 5.79
CA GLU A 298 -13.13 -16.62 5.52
C GLU A 298 -13.89 -17.81 4.90
N THR A 299 -13.25 -18.61 4.05
CA THR A 299 -13.86 -19.86 3.55
C THR A 299 -13.94 -20.96 4.60
N SER A 300 -13.17 -20.84 5.71
CA SER A 300 -13.26 -21.73 6.87
C SER A 300 -14.32 -21.30 7.90
N GLY A 301 -15.13 -20.28 7.60
CA GLY A 301 -16.27 -19.87 8.45
C GLY A 301 -15.93 -18.85 9.54
N ALA A 302 -14.81 -18.14 9.44
CA ALA A 302 -14.50 -16.95 10.24
C ALA A 302 -14.55 -15.69 9.38
N ALA A 303 -14.40 -14.51 9.97
CA ALA A 303 -14.37 -13.23 9.25
C ALA A 303 -13.17 -12.41 9.69
N VAL A 304 -12.38 -11.92 8.75
CA VAL A 304 -11.31 -10.96 9.02
C VAL A 304 -11.92 -9.56 9.14
N VAL A 305 -11.72 -8.92 10.29
CA VAL A 305 -12.34 -7.62 10.58
C VAL A 305 -11.35 -6.51 10.86
N CYS A 306 -10.07 -6.83 10.96
CA CYS A 306 -9.00 -5.85 11.12
C CYS A 306 -7.66 -6.44 10.68
N GLU A 307 -6.84 -5.63 10.02
CA GLU A 307 -5.46 -5.93 9.63
C GLU A 307 -4.53 -4.89 10.29
N GLU A 308 -3.85 -5.28 11.38
CA GLU A 308 -2.79 -4.48 12.00
C GLU A 308 -1.46 -4.76 11.30
N MET A 309 -1.29 -4.22 10.09
CA MET A 309 -0.11 -4.37 9.22
C MET A 309 0.02 -3.19 8.26
N CYS A 310 1.08 -3.15 7.45
CA CYS A 310 1.29 -2.05 6.49
C CYS A 310 0.20 -2.00 5.40
N THR A 311 -0.32 -3.17 4.97
CA THR A 311 -1.50 -3.26 4.10
C THR A 311 -2.81 -3.27 4.92
N GLY A 312 -2.89 -2.42 5.91
CA GLY A 312 -3.99 -2.28 6.84
C GLY A 312 -3.86 -1.00 7.65
N THR A 313 -4.21 -1.04 8.93
CA THR A 313 -4.34 0.15 9.79
C THR A 313 -3.08 0.99 9.88
N ARG A 314 -1.88 0.41 9.86
CA ARG A 314 -0.62 1.17 9.92
C ARG A 314 -0.47 2.21 8.81
N TYR A 315 -1.11 1.98 7.66
CA TYR A 315 -1.04 2.90 6.53
C TYR A 315 -1.86 4.18 6.74
N PHE A 316 -3.06 4.06 7.32
CA PHE A 316 -4.03 5.17 7.34
C PHE A 316 -4.51 5.57 8.75
N GLU A 317 -4.15 4.86 9.84
CA GLU A 317 -4.70 5.12 11.18
C GLU A 317 -4.32 6.49 11.77
N ASN A 318 -3.22 7.09 11.31
CA ASN A 318 -2.72 8.37 11.80
C ASN A 318 -2.79 9.44 10.70
N LEU A 319 -3.35 10.59 11.03
CA LEU A 319 -3.38 11.76 10.15
C LEU A 319 -2.14 12.63 10.40
N VAL A 320 -1.76 13.42 9.39
CA VAL A 320 -0.80 14.52 9.52
C VAL A 320 -1.52 15.74 10.08
N ASP A 321 -0.90 16.47 10.98
CA ASP A 321 -1.41 17.76 11.44
C ASP A 321 -1.36 18.79 10.30
N GLU A 322 -2.49 19.40 9.99
CA GLU A 322 -2.67 20.36 8.90
C GLU A 322 -2.43 21.82 9.33
N SER A 323 -2.09 22.07 10.61
CA SER A 323 -1.96 23.43 11.17
C SER A 323 -0.64 24.14 10.81
N GLY A 324 0.34 23.42 10.25
CA GLY A 324 1.66 23.98 9.93
C GLY A 324 1.61 25.08 8.86
N THR A 325 2.18 26.24 9.17
CA THR A 325 2.21 27.46 8.33
C THR A 325 3.55 27.67 7.61
N THR A 326 4.54 26.85 7.93
CA THR A 326 5.87 26.85 7.31
C THR A 326 6.24 25.43 6.86
N LEU A 327 7.17 25.31 5.90
CA LEU A 327 7.67 23.99 5.47
C LEU A 327 8.28 23.22 6.65
N ASP A 328 8.96 23.90 7.57
CA ASP A 328 9.58 23.30 8.73
C ASP A 328 8.54 22.66 9.67
N GLU A 329 7.43 23.35 9.93
CA GLU A 329 6.30 22.84 10.72
C GLU A 329 5.61 21.67 10.01
N GLN A 330 5.42 21.75 8.69
CA GLN A 330 4.82 20.67 7.89
C GLN A 330 5.72 19.42 7.86
N PHE A 331 7.04 19.58 7.71
CA PHE A 331 7.97 18.44 7.81
C PHE A 331 7.97 17.82 9.21
N MET A 332 7.83 18.64 10.26
CA MET A 332 7.65 18.14 11.63
C MET A 332 6.37 17.34 11.78
N ALA A 333 5.24 17.83 11.26
CA ALA A 333 3.96 17.14 11.29
C ALA A 333 4.01 15.79 10.55
N LEU A 334 4.66 15.76 9.38
CA LEU A 334 4.93 14.52 8.65
C LEU A 334 5.77 13.56 9.49
N SER A 335 6.89 14.02 10.05
CA SER A 335 7.75 13.20 10.89
C SER A 335 6.99 12.61 12.08
N GLN A 336 6.23 13.41 12.80
CA GLN A 336 5.41 12.96 13.93
C GLN A 336 4.39 11.90 13.52
N ARG A 337 3.75 12.08 12.38
CA ARG A 337 2.78 11.09 11.84
C ARG A 337 3.45 9.77 11.50
N TYR A 338 4.54 9.81 10.73
CA TYR A 338 5.21 8.60 10.26
C TYR A 338 5.87 7.82 11.40
N MET A 339 6.41 8.51 12.40
CA MET A 339 7.00 7.89 13.60
C MET A 339 5.97 7.26 14.55
N LYS A 340 4.65 7.51 14.37
CA LYS A 340 3.59 6.79 15.11
C LYS A 340 3.40 5.35 14.63
N THR A 341 3.83 5.01 13.42
CA THR A 341 3.68 3.67 12.84
C THR A 341 4.32 2.61 13.75
N ASN A 342 3.57 1.55 14.06
CA ASN A 342 4.03 0.45 14.91
C ASN A 342 4.73 -0.62 14.05
N CYS A 343 6.04 -0.51 13.93
CA CYS A 343 6.85 -1.38 13.07
C CYS A 343 7.93 -2.11 13.89
N ALA A 344 8.27 -3.31 13.45
CA ALA A 344 9.33 -4.12 14.06
C ALA A 344 10.74 -3.50 13.90
N CYS A 345 10.92 -2.48 13.05
CA CYS A 345 12.20 -1.76 12.95
C CYS A 345 12.56 -0.96 14.22
N PHE A 346 11.58 -0.65 15.07
CA PHE A 346 11.82 0.10 16.30
C PHE A 346 12.17 -0.80 17.48
N THR A 347 13.09 -0.34 18.33
CA THR A 347 13.47 -0.99 19.59
C THR A 347 13.55 0.05 20.72
N PRO A 348 12.72 -0.07 21.80
CA PRO A 348 11.67 -1.06 22.00
C PRO A 348 10.43 -0.83 21.10
N ASN A 349 9.74 -1.91 20.74
CA ASN A 349 8.51 -1.88 19.96
C ASN A 349 7.31 -2.34 20.82
N THR A 350 6.80 -1.46 21.67
CA THR A 350 5.68 -1.73 22.59
C THR A 350 4.32 -1.37 22.01
N GLY A 351 4.30 -0.61 20.91
CA GLY A 351 3.08 -0.11 20.27
C GLY A 351 2.12 -1.18 19.73
N PRO A 352 2.59 -2.24 19.02
CA PRO A 352 1.71 -3.22 18.39
C PRO A 352 0.77 -3.92 19.37
N SER A 353 1.24 -4.28 20.56
CA SER A 353 0.42 -4.93 21.59
C SER A 353 -0.74 -4.04 22.04
N THR A 354 -0.46 -2.75 22.25
CA THR A 354 -1.49 -1.77 22.67
C THR A 354 -2.49 -1.53 21.53
N THR A 355 -2.01 -1.32 20.31
CA THR A 355 -2.86 -1.08 19.13
C THR A 355 -3.73 -2.30 18.83
N SER A 356 -3.17 -3.51 18.84
CA SER A 356 -3.92 -4.75 18.64
C SER A 356 -5.00 -4.95 19.72
N CYS A 357 -4.71 -4.62 20.96
CA CYS A 357 -5.72 -4.67 22.04
C CYS A 357 -6.87 -3.66 21.84
N VAL A 358 -6.54 -2.43 21.40
CA VAL A 358 -7.57 -1.41 21.12
C VAL A 358 -8.45 -1.86 19.95
N TRP A 359 -7.88 -2.29 18.84
CA TRP A 359 -8.62 -2.78 17.69
C TRP A 359 -9.42 -4.05 18.00
N SER A 360 -8.82 -5.02 18.72
CA SER A 360 -9.52 -6.23 19.14
C SER A 360 -10.79 -5.91 19.94
N ARG A 361 -10.71 -4.98 20.88
CA ARG A 361 -11.88 -4.54 21.66
C ARG A 361 -12.93 -3.85 20.80
N SER A 362 -12.49 -2.92 19.92
CA SER A 362 -13.40 -2.14 19.08
C SER A 362 -14.09 -2.99 18.01
N THR A 363 -13.39 -3.97 17.44
CA THR A 363 -13.92 -4.89 16.43
C THR A 363 -14.49 -6.18 17.00
N ARG A 364 -14.44 -6.37 18.32
CA ARG A 364 -14.85 -7.62 19.02
C ARG A 364 -14.17 -8.87 18.44
N SER A 365 -12.91 -8.74 18.07
CA SER A 365 -12.15 -9.81 17.40
C SER A 365 -11.23 -10.56 18.37
N THR A 366 -10.89 -11.80 18.01
CA THR A 366 -9.77 -12.53 18.61
C THR A 366 -8.50 -12.21 17.83
N VAL A 367 -7.42 -11.90 18.52
CA VAL A 367 -6.12 -11.62 17.89
C VAL A 367 -5.51 -12.92 17.40
N SER A 368 -5.22 -12.99 16.11
CA SER A 368 -4.38 -14.03 15.53
C SER A 368 -3.09 -13.39 15.05
N SER A 369 -1.95 -13.76 15.62
CA SER A 369 -0.65 -13.37 15.11
C SER A 369 -0.27 -14.29 13.95
N THR A 370 -0.09 -13.75 12.77
CA THR A 370 0.60 -14.45 11.71
C THR A 370 2.09 -14.18 11.87
N ALA A 371 2.80 -15.11 12.51
CA ALA A 371 4.23 -15.18 12.33
C ALA A 371 4.47 -15.65 10.88
N THR A 372 5.14 -14.85 10.09
CA THR A 372 5.67 -15.23 8.78
C THR A 372 6.96 -16.00 8.95
#